data_1190f5b688c37454720542759336a69c
#
_entry.id   1190f5b688c37454720542759336a69c
#
_cell.length_a   1.000
_cell.length_b   1.000
_cell.length_c   1.000
_cell.angle_alpha   90.00
_cell.angle_beta   90.00
_cell.angle_gamma   90.00
#
_symmetry.space_group_name_H-M   'P 1'
#
loop_
_entity.id
_entity.type
_entity.pdbx_description
1 polymer ?
#
loop_
_entity_poly.entity_id
_entity_poly.type
_entity_poly.pdbx_seq_one_letter_code
_entity_poly.pdbx_strand_id
1 'polypeptide(L)'
;MPHVLVIGGGNAALCAALMAAEAGAQVTLLESAPMQWRGGNSTHTRNLRCMHDAPQDVLVDAYPEEEYWQDLLKVTGGITNEHLARLTIRASSTCRDWMRHHGVRFQPPLSGALHVARTNAFFMGGGKALVNAYYRSAQR
;
A
#
# COMPACT_ATOMS: atom_id res chain seq x y z
N MET A 1 -28.78 2.29 0.39
CA MET A 1 -27.33 2.45 0.16
C MET A 1 -26.65 2.49 1.53
N PRO A 2 -25.70 1.63 1.83
CA PRO A 2 -25.01 1.67 3.12
C PRO A 2 -24.19 2.97 3.24
N HIS A 3 -24.13 3.50 4.46
CA HIS A 3 -23.28 4.66 4.79
C HIS A 3 -22.14 4.20 5.70
N VAL A 4 -20.90 4.43 5.29
CA VAL A 4 -19.70 4.04 6.01
C VAL A 4 -18.99 5.29 6.53
N LEU A 5 -18.77 5.33 7.85
CA LEU A 5 -17.97 6.35 8.50
C LEU A 5 -16.55 5.83 8.71
N VAL A 6 -15.57 6.52 8.16
CA VAL A 6 -14.14 6.23 8.31
C VAL A 6 -13.49 7.31 9.17
N ILE A 7 -12.86 6.91 10.27
CA ILE A 7 -12.20 7.83 11.20
C ILE A 7 -10.68 7.72 11.02
N GLY A 8 -10.07 8.84 10.62
CA GLY A 8 -8.66 8.96 10.28
C GLY A 8 -8.43 9.20 8.79
N GLY A 9 -7.25 9.67 8.43
CA GLY A 9 -6.88 10.03 7.05
C GLY A 9 -5.52 9.49 6.61
N GLY A 10 -5.02 8.45 7.29
CA GLY A 10 -3.83 7.72 6.88
C GLY A 10 -4.12 6.67 5.80
N ASN A 11 -3.09 5.91 5.40
CA ASN A 11 -3.19 4.94 4.31
C ASN A 11 -4.33 3.93 4.52
N ALA A 12 -4.45 3.34 5.71
CA ALA A 12 -5.48 2.34 5.98
C ALA A 12 -6.90 2.92 5.84
N ALA A 13 -7.11 4.12 6.39
CA ALA A 13 -8.40 4.81 6.32
C ALA A 13 -8.78 5.18 4.89
N LEU A 14 -7.82 5.70 4.11
CA LEU A 14 -8.05 6.07 2.71
C LEU A 14 -8.34 4.83 1.85
N CYS A 15 -7.60 3.74 2.05
CA CYS A 15 -7.89 2.47 1.35
C CYS A 15 -9.29 1.95 1.70
N ALA A 16 -9.67 1.96 2.98
CA ALA A 16 -11.00 1.54 3.42
C ALA A 16 -12.11 2.42 2.81
N ALA A 17 -11.91 3.73 2.79
CA ALA A 17 -12.86 4.68 2.21
C ALA A 17 -13.05 4.46 0.70
N LEU A 18 -11.96 4.33 -0.04
CA LEU A 18 -11.99 4.11 -1.49
C LEU A 18 -12.64 2.78 -1.84
N MET A 19 -12.27 1.70 -1.16
CA MET A 19 -12.88 0.39 -1.39
C MET A 19 -14.37 0.33 -1.02
N ALA A 20 -14.77 1.01 0.05
CA ALA A 20 -16.19 1.12 0.40
C ALA A 20 -16.99 1.89 -0.66
N ALA A 21 -16.43 2.97 -1.20
CA ALA A 21 -17.02 3.74 -2.28
C ALA A 21 -17.11 2.91 -3.58
N GLU A 22 -16.08 2.17 -3.95
CA GLU A 22 -16.08 1.24 -5.09
C GLU A 22 -17.15 0.15 -4.95
N ALA A 23 -17.44 -0.28 -3.70
CA ALA A 23 -18.49 -1.22 -3.40
C ALA A 23 -19.92 -0.56 -3.37
N GLY A 24 -20.03 0.71 -3.72
CA GLY A 24 -21.31 1.42 -3.80
C GLY A 24 -21.82 2.00 -2.48
N ALA A 25 -20.99 2.13 -1.46
CA ALA A 25 -21.35 2.79 -0.21
C ALA A 25 -21.21 4.32 -0.33
N GLN A 26 -22.07 5.04 0.41
CA GLN A 26 -21.81 6.43 0.72
C GLN A 26 -20.74 6.49 1.83
N VAL A 27 -19.69 7.27 1.64
CA VAL A 27 -18.58 7.31 2.60
C VAL A 27 -18.38 8.71 3.16
N THR A 28 -18.23 8.78 4.48
CA THR A 28 -17.77 9.99 5.17
C THR A 28 -16.43 9.67 5.83
N LEU A 29 -15.38 10.41 5.46
CA LEU A 29 -14.06 10.30 6.08
C LEU A 29 -13.79 11.52 6.94
N LEU A 30 -13.39 11.28 8.19
CA LEU A 30 -13.04 12.33 9.15
C LEU A 30 -11.53 12.27 9.45
N GLU A 31 -10.85 13.39 9.23
CA GLU A 31 -9.43 13.57 9.58
C GLU A 31 -9.28 14.81 10.46
N SER A 32 -8.65 14.65 11.61
CA SER A 32 -8.46 15.73 12.57
C SER A 32 -7.30 16.67 12.25
N ALA A 33 -6.31 16.18 11.49
CA ALA A 33 -5.17 16.98 11.08
C ALA A 33 -5.53 17.95 9.95
N PRO A 34 -5.02 19.19 9.97
CA PRO A 34 -5.17 20.09 8.85
C PRO A 34 -4.52 19.54 7.57
N MET A 35 -4.98 20.01 6.42
CA MET A 35 -4.62 19.48 5.10
C MET A 35 -3.12 19.29 4.87
N GLN A 36 -2.28 20.20 5.38
CA GLN A 36 -0.83 20.13 5.23
C GLN A 36 -0.17 19.00 6.04
N TRP A 37 -0.83 18.51 7.10
CA TRP A 37 -0.32 17.49 8.03
C TRP A 37 -1.09 16.17 7.98
N ARG A 38 -2.16 16.09 7.18
CA ARG A 38 -2.97 14.88 7.06
C ARG A 38 -2.16 13.68 6.56
N GLY A 39 -2.57 12.48 6.96
CA GLY A 39 -1.96 11.22 6.52
C GLY A 39 -1.04 10.56 7.53
N GLY A 40 -0.69 11.25 8.62
CA GLY A 40 0.11 10.67 9.73
C GLY A 40 1.41 10.01 9.25
N ASN A 41 1.75 8.88 9.85
CA ASN A 41 2.97 8.12 9.49
C ASN A 41 3.02 7.63 8.04
N SER A 42 1.87 7.53 7.37
CA SER A 42 1.84 7.12 5.96
C SER A 42 2.57 8.09 5.04
N THR A 43 2.72 9.36 5.43
CA THR A 43 3.48 10.37 4.67
C THR A 43 4.99 10.11 4.68
N HIS A 44 5.48 9.31 5.61
CA HIS A 44 6.90 8.98 5.77
C HIS A 44 7.30 7.65 5.12
N THR A 45 6.34 6.88 4.62
CA THR A 45 6.63 5.63 3.90
C THR A 45 7.32 5.92 2.56
N ARG A 46 8.10 4.95 2.06
CA ARG A 46 8.82 5.10 0.78
C ARG A 46 8.49 4.02 -0.22
N ASN A 47 8.07 2.88 0.26
CA ASN A 47 7.90 1.68 -0.56
C ASN A 47 6.83 0.76 0.03
N LEU A 48 6.50 -0.24 -0.77
CA LEU A 48 5.62 -1.33 -0.43
C LEU A 48 6.32 -2.65 -0.79
N ARG A 49 6.37 -3.59 0.14
CA ARG A 49 6.84 -4.95 -0.14
C ARG A 49 5.76 -5.74 -0.84
N CYS A 50 6.10 -6.42 -1.93
CA CYS A 50 5.14 -7.11 -2.78
C CYS A 50 5.58 -8.52 -3.13
N MET A 51 4.70 -9.49 -2.88
CA MET A 51 4.84 -10.85 -3.39
C MET A 51 4.67 -10.87 -4.92
N HIS A 52 5.49 -11.66 -5.62
CA HIS A 52 5.36 -11.92 -7.06
C HIS A 52 6.20 -13.15 -7.45
N ASP A 53 5.71 -13.91 -8.43
CA ASP A 53 6.33 -15.17 -8.85
C ASP A 53 7.27 -14.99 -10.07
N ALA A 54 7.25 -13.83 -10.72
CA ALA A 54 8.07 -13.47 -11.87
C ALA A 54 8.29 -11.96 -11.92
N PRO A 55 9.27 -11.46 -12.68
CA PRO A 55 9.46 -10.03 -12.88
C PRO A 55 8.16 -9.34 -13.31
N GLN A 56 7.82 -8.24 -12.65
CA GLN A 56 6.60 -7.47 -12.90
C GLN A 56 6.90 -5.98 -12.86
N ASP A 57 6.75 -5.29 -14.00
CA ASP A 57 6.77 -3.83 -14.02
C ASP A 57 7.99 -3.22 -13.29
N VAL A 58 7.81 -2.67 -12.08
CA VAL A 58 8.88 -2.06 -11.27
C VAL A 58 9.58 -3.06 -10.32
N LEU A 59 9.18 -4.32 -10.35
CA LEU A 59 9.78 -5.39 -9.55
C LEU A 59 10.60 -6.32 -10.43
N VAL A 60 11.83 -6.55 -10.05
CA VAL A 60 12.74 -7.46 -10.74
C VAL A 60 12.71 -8.85 -10.10
N ASP A 61 13.02 -9.89 -10.89
CA ASP A 61 13.13 -11.26 -10.40
C ASP A 61 11.81 -11.80 -9.81
N ALA A 62 11.89 -12.71 -8.84
CA ALA A 62 10.75 -13.28 -8.13
C ALA A 62 10.91 -13.09 -6.61
N TYR A 63 9.78 -12.96 -5.93
CA TYR A 63 9.70 -12.91 -4.47
C TYR A 63 8.42 -13.64 -4.02
N PRO A 64 8.47 -14.99 -3.94
CA PRO A 64 7.31 -15.82 -3.70
C PRO A 64 6.80 -15.72 -2.26
N GLU A 65 5.56 -16.18 -2.04
CA GLU A 65 4.87 -16.12 -0.74
C GLU A 65 5.72 -16.68 0.39
N GLU A 66 6.33 -17.84 0.20
CA GLU A 66 7.07 -18.51 1.27
C GLU A 66 8.34 -17.73 1.68
N GLU A 67 9.04 -17.14 0.72
CA GLU A 67 10.20 -16.29 1.04
C GLU A 67 9.77 -15.04 1.81
N TYR A 68 8.68 -14.39 1.39
CA TYR A 68 8.12 -13.25 2.12
C TYR A 68 7.71 -13.64 3.53
N TRP A 69 7.06 -14.80 3.69
CA TRP A 69 6.68 -15.32 4.98
C TRP A 69 7.89 -15.54 5.90
N GLN A 70 8.95 -16.17 5.40
CA GLN A 70 10.18 -16.39 6.17
C GLN A 70 10.84 -15.05 6.56
N ASP A 71 10.87 -14.06 5.68
CA ASP A 71 11.38 -12.72 6.00
C ASP A 71 10.54 -12.05 7.10
N LEU A 72 9.22 -12.20 7.06
CA LEU A 72 8.34 -11.67 8.09
C LEU A 72 8.61 -12.34 9.45
N LEU A 73 8.76 -13.64 9.49
CA LEU A 73 9.10 -14.38 10.72
C LEU A 73 10.42 -13.91 11.33
N LYS A 74 11.44 -13.65 10.51
CA LYS A 74 12.72 -13.09 10.98
C LYS A 74 12.53 -11.73 11.66
N VAL A 75 11.74 -10.85 11.07
CA VAL A 75 11.51 -9.48 11.60
C VAL A 75 10.65 -9.51 12.87
N THR A 76 9.67 -10.40 12.95
CA THR A 76 8.75 -10.48 14.09
C THR A 76 9.25 -11.41 15.20
N GLY A 77 10.41 -12.07 15.04
CA GLY A 77 10.89 -13.08 15.97
C GLY A 77 9.96 -14.29 16.05
N GLY A 78 9.22 -14.58 14.99
CA GLY A 78 8.23 -15.67 14.94
C GLY A 78 6.88 -15.34 15.58
N ILE A 79 6.69 -14.13 16.11
CA ILE A 79 5.44 -13.72 16.78
C ILE A 79 4.57 -12.96 15.78
N THR A 80 3.61 -13.66 15.16
CA THR A 80 2.65 -13.06 14.24
C THR A 80 1.42 -13.97 14.08
N ASN A 81 0.32 -13.40 13.58
CA ASN A 81 -0.85 -14.17 13.17
C ASN A 81 -0.63 -14.66 11.73
N GLU A 82 -0.33 -15.95 11.55
CA GLU A 82 -0.02 -16.51 10.23
C GLU A 82 -1.15 -16.30 9.22
N HIS A 83 -2.41 -16.50 9.62
CA HIS A 83 -3.55 -16.35 8.73
C HIS A 83 -3.63 -14.92 8.16
N LEU A 84 -3.57 -13.92 9.02
CA LEU A 84 -3.62 -12.50 8.60
C LEU A 84 -2.37 -12.09 7.80
N ALA A 85 -1.22 -12.59 8.19
CA ALA A 85 0.03 -12.30 7.50
C ALA A 85 0.01 -12.87 6.07
N ARG A 86 -0.35 -14.14 5.89
CA ARG A 86 -0.43 -14.76 4.56
C ARG A 86 -1.52 -14.11 3.69
N LEU A 87 -2.66 -13.73 4.27
CA LEU A 87 -3.68 -12.96 3.56
C LEU A 87 -3.11 -11.66 3.00
N THR A 88 -2.38 -10.92 3.83
CA THR A 88 -1.74 -9.65 3.45
C THR A 88 -0.65 -9.86 2.39
N ILE A 89 0.20 -10.89 2.57
CA ILE A 89 1.25 -11.24 1.60
C ILE A 89 0.64 -11.52 0.22
N ARG A 90 -0.38 -12.37 0.16
CA ARG A 90 -1.07 -12.70 -1.10
C ARG A 90 -1.73 -11.49 -1.74
N ALA A 91 -2.41 -10.65 -0.95
CA ALA A 91 -3.02 -9.42 -1.46
C ALA A 91 -1.99 -8.43 -2.01
N SER A 92 -0.75 -8.45 -1.54
CA SER A 92 0.31 -7.56 -2.02
C SER A 92 0.70 -7.80 -3.48
N SER A 93 0.37 -8.96 -4.05
CA SER A 93 0.68 -9.29 -5.47
C SER A 93 -0.10 -8.43 -6.47
N THR A 94 -1.31 -8.00 -6.12
CA THR A 94 -2.20 -7.23 -7.01
C THR A 94 -2.45 -5.79 -6.56
N CYS A 95 -2.06 -5.43 -5.33
CA CYS A 95 -2.38 -4.13 -4.75
C CYS A 95 -1.83 -2.94 -5.55
N ARG A 96 -0.70 -3.10 -6.27
CA ARG A 96 -0.10 -2.01 -7.06
C ARG A 96 -1.00 -1.54 -8.20
N ASP A 97 -1.73 -2.43 -8.86
CA ASP A 97 -2.64 -2.07 -9.94
C ASP A 97 -3.82 -1.27 -9.40
N TRP A 98 -4.39 -1.69 -8.28
CA TRP A 98 -5.40 -0.92 -7.58
C TRP A 98 -4.88 0.46 -7.13
N MET A 99 -3.66 0.52 -6.58
CA MET A 99 -3.02 1.77 -6.20
C MET A 99 -2.82 2.72 -7.40
N ARG A 100 -2.41 2.19 -8.56
CA ARG A 100 -2.30 2.98 -9.80
C ARG A 100 -3.64 3.51 -10.28
N HIS A 101 -4.68 2.71 -10.19
CA HIS A 101 -6.05 3.15 -10.50
C HIS A 101 -6.42 4.41 -9.68
N HIS A 102 -5.95 4.49 -8.44
CA HIS A 102 -6.12 5.66 -7.58
C HIS A 102 -5.01 6.73 -7.72
N GLY A 103 -4.22 6.67 -8.78
CA GLY A 103 -3.25 7.71 -9.13
C GLY A 103 -1.89 7.61 -8.43
N VAL A 104 -1.60 6.52 -7.74
CA VAL A 104 -0.27 6.25 -7.18
C VAL A 104 0.70 5.90 -8.29
N ARG A 105 1.89 6.50 -8.26
CA ARG A 105 2.96 6.22 -9.22
C ARG A 105 4.13 5.54 -8.53
N PHE A 106 4.73 4.56 -9.22
CA PHE A 106 5.90 3.85 -8.76
C PHE A 106 7.14 4.24 -9.57
N GLN A 107 8.27 4.21 -8.91
CA GLN A 107 9.56 4.47 -9.57
C GLN A 107 9.98 3.24 -10.38
N PRO A 108 10.59 3.42 -11.55
CA PRO A 108 11.31 2.34 -12.22
C PRO A 108 12.38 1.74 -11.31
N PRO A 109 12.76 0.47 -11.52
CA PRO A 109 13.87 -0.14 -10.78
C PRO A 109 15.13 0.72 -10.95
N LEU A 110 15.79 1.01 -9.83
CA LEU A 110 17.09 1.68 -9.87
C LEU A 110 18.15 0.69 -10.38
N SER A 111 18.82 1.04 -11.46
CA SER A 111 19.98 0.31 -11.93
C SER A 111 21.16 0.54 -10.96
N GLY A 112 21.70 -0.53 -10.37
CA GLY A 112 22.83 -0.45 -9.45
C GLY A 112 22.81 -1.48 -8.34
N ALA A 113 23.64 -1.31 -7.31
CA ALA A 113 23.97 -2.31 -6.31
C ALA A 113 22.86 -2.72 -5.33
N LEU A 114 21.70 -2.11 -5.37
CA LEU A 114 20.63 -2.41 -4.41
C LEU A 114 19.53 -3.26 -5.05
N HIS A 115 19.52 -4.55 -4.72
CA HIS A 115 18.48 -5.50 -5.13
C HIS A 115 17.12 -5.27 -4.43
N VAL A 116 16.89 -4.09 -3.86
CA VAL A 116 15.63 -3.79 -3.16
C VAL A 116 14.42 -3.79 -4.08
N ALA A 117 14.60 -3.55 -5.38
CA ALA A 117 13.53 -3.66 -6.37
C ALA A 117 13.04 -5.10 -6.60
N ARG A 118 13.73 -6.11 -6.05
CA ARG A 118 13.25 -7.49 -6.04
C ARG A 118 12.08 -7.69 -5.05
N THR A 119 12.09 -6.99 -3.94
CA THR A 119 11.09 -7.17 -2.89
C THR A 119 10.15 -5.99 -2.71
N ASN A 120 10.59 -4.78 -3.12
CA ASN A 120 9.91 -3.54 -2.79
C ASN A 120 9.67 -2.66 -4.02
N ALA A 121 8.42 -2.22 -4.20
CA ALA A 121 8.04 -1.17 -5.14
C ALA A 121 8.10 0.19 -4.45
N PHE A 122 8.86 1.13 -5.01
CA PHE A 122 9.05 2.46 -4.43
C PHE A 122 8.04 3.46 -4.98
N PHE A 123 7.45 4.27 -4.09
CA PHE A 123 6.53 5.33 -4.48
C PHE A 123 7.28 6.51 -5.10
N MET A 124 6.87 6.94 -6.28
CA MET A 124 7.37 8.16 -6.88
C MET A 124 6.87 9.37 -6.09
N GLY A 125 7.79 10.10 -5.46
CA GLY A 125 7.48 11.20 -4.54
C GLY A 125 7.16 10.76 -3.10
N GLY A 126 7.40 9.48 -2.77
CA GLY A 126 7.28 8.94 -1.40
C GLY A 126 5.85 8.89 -0.88
N GLY A 127 5.73 8.71 0.44
CA GLY A 127 4.45 8.54 1.12
C GLY A 127 3.54 9.76 1.06
N LYS A 128 4.09 10.95 1.00
CA LYS A 128 3.29 12.18 0.83
C LYS A 128 2.58 12.20 -0.52
N ALA A 129 3.26 11.76 -1.58
CA ALA A 129 2.64 11.64 -2.91
C ALA A 129 1.58 10.54 -2.95
N LEU A 130 1.84 9.38 -2.30
CA LEU A 130 0.88 8.30 -2.10
C LEU A 130 -0.41 8.81 -1.44
N VAL A 131 -0.31 9.40 -0.26
CA VAL A 131 -1.46 9.92 0.51
C VAL A 131 -2.23 10.95 -0.30
N ASN A 132 -1.54 11.88 -0.94
CA ASN A 132 -2.19 12.90 -1.77
C ASN A 132 -2.88 12.32 -3.02
N ALA A 133 -2.36 11.22 -3.59
CA ALA A 133 -3.04 10.52 -4.68
C ALA A 133 -4.38 9.95 -4.22
N TYR A 134 -4.41 9.29 -3.06
CA TYR A 134 -5.65 8.75 -2.50
C TYR A 134 -6.65 9.84 -2.12
N TYR A 135 -6.22 10.96 -1.53
CA TYR A 135 -7.12 12.08 -1.26
C TYR A 135 -7.74 12.65 -2.53
N ARG A 136 -6.94 12.82 -3.60
CA ARG A 136 -7.47 13.26 -4.90
C ARG A 136 -8.46 12.26 -5.49
N SER A 137 -8.23 10.97 -5.32
CA SER A 137 -9.15 9.94 -5.78
C SER A 137 -10.45 9.94 -4.98
N ALA A 138 -10.39 10.13 -3.68
CA ALA A 138 -11.56 10.16 -2.79
C ALA A 138 -12.44 11.41 -2.96
N GLN A 139 -11.93 12.48 -3.59
CA GLN A 139 -12.66 13.73 -3.84
C GLN A 139 -13.38 13.75 -5.21
N ARG A 140 -13.28 12.69 -6.01
CA ARG A 140 -13.96 12.55 -7.31
C ARG A 140 -15.34 11.96 -7.17
#